data_23cb43dca98a0c59ee943e17be1153b8
#
_entry.id   23cb43dca98a0c59ee943e17be1153b8
#
_cell.length_a   1.000
_cell.length_b   1.000
_cell.length_c   1.000
_cell.angle_alpha   90.00
_cell.angle_beta   90.00
_cell.angle_gamma   90.00
#
_symmetry.space_group_name_H-M   'P 1'
#
loop_
_entity.id
_entity.type
_entity.pdbx_description
1 polymer ?
#
loop_
_entity_poly.entity_id
_entity_poly.type
_entity_poly.pdbx_seq_one_letter_code
_entity_poly.pdbx_strand_id
1 'polypeptide(L)'
;MPRKNRRESGTEVYHIIVRGNNKEKIFEKNSDKIAFMNILKKGQIYYPTEMYAYCIMINHVHIMLKAGYDVLPRFMQRINSTYAEYYNARYDRTGHVFQGRYYSDCVETEEYYWCCLRYIHNNPVKINLVTRPFDYVFSSASEYYSETRELIDEASYHMLKTRFHNIEDFWGFHRQFEQKSFLDTVEDERIHNSERVRILVEKYMFENQIEDVQTVLTIGKIKESFLMECKDVTGLSERKIENILKTECKGV
;
A
#
# COMPACT_ATOMS: atom_id res chain seq x y z
N MET A 1 12.92 -2.28 22.73
CA MET A 1 13.13 -3.64 22.19
C MET A 1 14.31 -3.64 21.25
N PRO A 2 15.19 -4.68 21.28
CA PRO A 2 16.27 -4.79 20.32
C PRO A 2 15.70 -4.86 18.91
N ARG A 3 16.29 -4.11 17.98
CA ARG A 3 15.85 -4.09 16.57
C ARG A 3 16.25 -5.40 15.91
N LYS A 4 15.30 -6.14 15.35
CA LYS A 4 15.61 -7.33 14.54
C LYS A 4 16.41 -6.91 13.30
N ASN A 5 17.40 -7.72 12.92
CA ASN A 5 18.10 -7.59 11.65
C ASN A 5 17.10 -7.79 10.50
N ARG A 6 17.30 -7.08 9.39
CA ARG A 6 16.54 -7.34 8.17
C ARG A 6 16.88 -8.73 7.64
N ARG A 7 15.90 -9.40 7.07
CA ARG A 7 16.15 -10.64 6.33
C ARG A 7 16.81 -10.30 5.00
N GLU A 8 17.74 -11.11 4.59
CA GLU A 8 18.30 -11.12 3.25
C GLU A 8 17.38 -11.93 2.35
N SER A 9 17.05 -11.39 1.17
CA SER A 9 16.24 -12.09 0.18
C SER A 9 17.15 -12.92 -0.72
N GLY A 10 16.77 -14.18 -0.95
CA GLY A 10 17.45 -15.05 -1.90
C GLY A 10 17.30 -14.61 -3.36
N THR A 11 16.28 -13.82 -3.66
CA THR A 11 16.02 -13.22 -4.99
C THR A 11 16.57 -11.80 -5.11
N GLU A 12 17.07 -11.21 -4.02
CA GLU A 12 17.41 -9.79 -3.89
C GLU A 12 16.21 -8.85 -4.11
N VAL A 13 14.99 -9.36 -4.21
CA VAL A 13 13.77 -8.56 -4.40
C VAL A 13 13.10 -8.29 -3.06
N TYR A 14 12.74 -7.03 -2.84
CA TYR A 14 12.15 -6.56 -1.60
C TYR A 14 10.90 -5.72 -1.84
N HIS A 15 9.88 -5.96 -1.05
CA HIS A 15 8.79 -5.02 -0.85
C HIS A 15 9.14 -4.08 0.29
N ILE A 16 9.13 -2.79 0.02
CA ILE A 16 9.58 -1.73 0.93
C ILE A 16 8.43 -0.79 1.20
N ILE A 17 8.31 -0.37 2.47
CA ILE A 17 7.36 0.66 2.88
C ILE A 17 8.11 1.74 3.66
N VAL A 18 7.91 3.00 3.27
CA VAL A 18 8.30 4.18 4.04
C VAL A 18 7.07 4.99 4.39
N ARG A 19 7.00 5.50 5.62
CA ARG A 19 5.82 6.20 6.12
C ARG A 19 6.20 7.48 6.85
N GLY A 20 5.33 8.48 6.76
CA GLY A 20 5.42 9.71 7.54
C GLY A 20 5.30 9.44 9.05
N ASN A 21 6.08 10.19 9.84
CA ASN A 21 6.02 10.11 11.30
C ASN A 21 4.59 10.45 11.77
N ASN A 22 4.07 9.70 12.75
CA ASN A 22 2.68 9.83 13.22
C ASN A 22 1.63 9.85 12.11
N LYS A 23 1.85 9.10 11.02
CA LYS A 23 0.96 9.06 9.83
C LYS A 23 0.81 10.42 9.13
N GLU A 24 1.74 11.31 9.34
CA GLU A 24 1.76 12.64 8.76
C GLU A 24 1.70 12.58 7.23
N LYS A 25 0.93 13.48 6.62
CA LYS A 25 0.71 13.56 5.17
C LYS A 25 1.92 14.18 4.48
N ILE A 26 3.02 13.45 4.43
CA ILE A 26 4.30 13.95 3.88
C ILE A 26 4.33 14.04 2.35
N PHE A 27 3.31 13.53 1.67
CA PHE A 27 3.14 13.58 0.20
C PHE A 27 1.77 14.17 -0.19
N GLU A 28 1.30 15.18 0.54
CA GLU A 28 -0.03 15.77 0.31
C GLU A 28 -0.10 16.47 -1.05
N LYS A 29 0.92 17.26 -1.38
CA LYS A 29 0.97 17.99 -2.66
C LYS A 29 1.62 17.14 -3.76
N ASN A 30 1.15 17.31 -4.99
CA ASN A 30 1.76 16.64 -6.15
C ASN A 30 3.24 16.98 -6.31
N SER A 31 3.65 18.22 -5.95
CA SER A 31 5.06 18.64 -5.97
C SER A 31 5.94 17.81 -5.03
N ASP A 32 5.40 17.33 -3.90
CA ASP A 32 6.15 16.51 -2.96
C ASP A 32 6.34 15.09 -3.51
N LYS A 33 5.30 14.54 -4.16
CA LYS A 33 5.39 13.25 -4.85
C LYS A 33 6.39 13.30 -6.00
N ILE A 34 6.35 14.38 -6.82
CA ILE A 34 7.31 14.60 -7.91
C ILE A 34 8.74 14.72 -7.36
N ALA A 35 8.93 15.46 -6.27
CA ALA A 35 10.23 15.57 -5.62
C ALA A 35 10.76 14.19 -5.17
N PHE A 36 9.89 13.37 -4.57
CA PHE A 36 10.27 12.02 -4.15
C PHE A 36 10.62 11.12 -5.36
N MET A 37 9.84 11.16 -6.45
CA MET A 37 10.16 10.45 -7.70
C MET A 37 11.52 10.85 -8.26
N ASN A 38 11.80 12.16 -8.30
CA ASN A 38 13.11 12.66 -8.76
C ASN A 38 14.28 12.20 -7.86
N ILE A 39 14.04 12.10 -6.56
CA ILE A 39 15.03 11.58 -5.60
C ILE A 39 15.27 10.09 -5.83
N LEU A 40 14.21 9.30 -6.07
CA LEU A 40 14.32 7.88 -6.44
C LEU A 40 15.14 7.71 -7.73
N LYS A 41 14.78 8.46 -8.79
CA LYS A 41 15.46 8.43 -10.09
C LYS A 41 16.96 8.76 -9.96
N LYS A 42 17.30 9.79 -9.20
CA LYS A 42 18.70 10.11 -8.89
C LYS A 42 19.39 9.02 -8.08
N GLY A 43 18.68 8.42 -7.13
CA GLY A 43 19.21 7.32 -6.32
C GLY A 43 19.60 6.11 -7.17
N GLN A 44 18.80 5.73 -8.15
CA GLN A 44 19.09 4.62 -9.09
C GLN A 44 20.39 4.85 -9.92
N ILE A 45 20.79 6.09 -10.13
CA ILE A 45 22.06 6.40 -10.83
C ILE A 45 23.27 6.02 -9.96
N TYR A 46 23.17 6.18 -8.64
CA TYR A 46 24.28 5.96 -7.71
C TYR A 46 24.31 4.55 -7.10
N TYR A 47 23.17 3.88 -7.09
CA TYR A 47 23.02 2.56 -6.49
C TYR A 47 22.39 1.61 -7.50
N PRO A 48 23.01 0.45 -7.77
CA PRO A 48 22.47 -0.54 -8.69
C PRO A 48 21.18 -1.15 -8.12
N THR A 49 20.05 -0.61 -8.54
CA THR A 49 18.71 -1.05 -8.14
C THR A 49 17.81 -1.14 -9.36
N GLU A 50 16.99 -2.18 -9.42
CA GLU A 50 15.98 -2.37 -10.46
C GLU A 50 14.59 -2.13 -9.85
N MET A 51 13.89 -1.10 -10.31
CA MET A 51 12.54 -0.76 -9.81
C MET A 51 11.48 -1.58 -10.53
N TYR A 52 10.69 -2.33 -9.78
CA TYR A 52 9.63 -3.21 -10.32
C TYR A 52 8.24 -2.63 -10.14
N ALA A 53 7.95 -2.04 -9.00
CA ALA A 53 6.69 -1.35 -8.75
C ALA A 53 6.85 -0.26 -7.71
N TYR A 54 6.00 0.77 -7.79
CA TYR A 54 5.87 1.77 -6.73
C TYR A 54 4.45 2.36 -6.72
N CYS A 55 4.08 2.90 -5.56
CA CYS A 55 2.90 3.74 -5.39
C CYS A 55 3.16 4.75 -4.26
N ILE A 56 3.09 6.05 -4.59
CA ILE A 56 3.30 7.14 -3.63
C ILE A 56 1.93 7.62 -3.16
N MET A 57 1.57 7.21 -1.95
CA MET A 57 0.33 7.62 -1.29
C MET A 57 0.53 8.94 -0.55
N ILE A 58 -0.51 9.44 0.13
CA ILE A 58 -0.46 10.74 0.80
C ILE A 58 0.48 10.77 2.02
N ASN A 59 0.65 9.64 2.72
CA ASN A 59 1.43 9.54 3.95
C ASN A 59 2.46 8.40 3.97
N HIS A 60 2.52 7.60 2.90
CA HIS A 60 3.47 6.49 2.76
C HIS A 60 3.75 6.18 1.29
N VAL A 61 4.78 5.38 1.07
CA VAL A 61 5.16 4.88 -0.25
C VAL A 61 5.41 3.39 -0.18
N HIS A 62 4.85 2.65 -1.12
CA HIS A 62 5.21 1.27 -1.41
C HIS A 62 6.19 1.23 -2.57
N ILE A 63 7.21 0.40 -2.45
CA ILE A 63 8.22 0.17 -3.48
C ILE A 63 8.50 -1.33 -3.55
N MET A 64 8.53 -1.90 -4.75
CA MET A 64 9.11 -3.21 -5.00
C MET A 64 10.32 -3.03 -5.90
N LEU A 65 11.49 -3.41 -5.40
CA LEU A 65 12.74 -3.29 -6.14
C LEU A 65 13.68 -4.46 -5.86
N LYS A 66 14.62 -4.68 -6.79
CA LYS A 66 15.76 -5.56 -6.59
C LYS A 66 16.99 -4.74 -6.23
N ALA A 67 17.71 -5.19 -5.22
CA ALA A 67 18.97 -4.61 -4.78
C ALA A 67 19.77 -5.63 -3.96
N GLY A 68 21.08 -5.62 -4.08
CA GLY A 68 21.94 -6.38 -3.18
C GLY A 68 21.73 -6.00 -1.71
N TYR A 69 21.96 -6.95 -0.81
CA TYR A 69 21.69 -6.80 0.62
C TYR A 69 22.37 -5.58 1.25
N ASP A 70 23.59 -5.24 0.83
CA ASP A 70 24.34 -4.05 1.29
C ASP A 70 24.00 -2.78 0.52
N VAL A 71 23.44 -2.89 -0.66
CA VAL A 71 23.03 -1.75 -1.48
C VAL A 71 21.72 -1.16 -0.96
N LEU A 72 20.74 -2.00 -0.65
CA LEU A 72 19.43 -1.59 -0.20
C LEU A 72 19.43 -0.61 0.99
N PRO A 73 20.17 -0.86 2.08
CA PRO A 73 20.22 0.08 3.20
C PRO A 73 20.79 1.45 2.83
N ARG A 74 21.83 1.49 2.00
CA ARG A 74 22.46 2.74 1.56
C ARG A 74 21.55 3.53 0.63
N PHE A 75 20.92 2.85 -0.33
CA PHE A 75 19.92 3.44 -1.21
C PHE A 75 18.79 4.08 -0.39
N MET A 76 18.14 3.33 0.48
CA MET A 76 17.01 3.81 1.27
C MET A 76 17.39 4.91 2.27
N GLN A 77 18.58 4.84 2.85
CA GLN A 77 19.11 5.92 3.69
C GLN A 77 19.24 7.21 2.88
N ARG A 78 19.85 7.13 1.70
CA ARG A 78 20.02 8.30 0.82
C ARG A 78 18.67 8.92 0.44
N ILE A 79 17.73 8.09 -0.02
CA ILE A 79 16.40 8.54 -0.43
C ILE A 79 15.68 9.24 0.71
N ASN A 80 15.60 8.59 1.87
CA ASN A 80 14.87 9.11 3.02
C ASN A 80 15.51 10.39 3.58
N SER A 81 16.84 10.46 3.67
CA SER A 81 17.54 11.67 4.16
C SER A 81 17.34 12.84 3.21
N THR A 82 17.55 12.62 1.90
CA THR A 82 17.36 13.69 0.91
C THR A 82 15.93 14.20 0.86
N TYR A 83 14.94 13.30 0.98
CA TYR A 83 13.54 13.75 1.04
C TYR A 83 13.22 14.48 2.35
N ALA A 84 13.74 14.02 3.47
CA ALA A 84 13.55 14.69 4.75
C ALA A 84 14.13 16.12 4.76
N GLU A 85 15.32 16.32 4.18
CA GLU A 85 15.92 17.65 3.97
C GLU A 85 15.03 18.54 3.09
N TYR A 86 14.58 18.02 1.95
CA TYR A 86 13.64 18.74 1.05
C TYR A 86 12.36 19.13 1.78
N TYR A 87 11.72 18.18 2.47
CA TYR A 87 10.43 18.40 3.13
C TYR A 87 10.54 19.40 4.28
N ASN A 88 11.57 19.26 5.13
CA ASN A 88 11.81 20.17 6.23
C ASN A 88 12.11 21.61 5.76
N ALA A 89 12.96 21.76 4.74
CA ALA A 89 13.24 23.06 4.15
C ALA A 89 12.01 23.72 3.51
N ARG A 90 11.18 22.91 2.82
CA ARG A 90 9.99 23.41 2.13
C ARG A 90 8.88 23.87 3.08
N TYR A 91 8.73 23.21 4.22
CA TYR A 91 7.63 23.43 5.17
C TYR A 91 8.09 24.11 6.47
N ASP A 92 9.31 24.65 6.49
CA ASP A 92 9.92 25.29 7.65
C ASP A 92 9.82 24.43 8.92
N ARG A 93 10.25 23.16 8.79
CA ARG A 93 10.17 22.13 9.84
C ARG A 93 11.54 21.63 10.23
N THR A 94 11.60 21.07 11.43
CA THR A 94 12.77 20.35 11.96
C THR A 94 12.38 18.96 12.45
N GLY A 95 13.36 18.05 12.53
CA GLY A 95 13.15 16.72 13.08
C GLY A 95 12.80 15.65 12.05
N HIS A 96 12.31 14.51 12.55
CA HIS A 96 12.07 13.34 11.72
C HIS A 96 10.83 13.50 10.85
N VAL A 97 10.98 13.22 9.55
CA VAL A 97 9.89 13.18 8.57
C VAL A 97 9.30 11.78 8.47
N PHE A 98 10.15 10.75 8.50
CA PHE A 98 9.73 9.37 8.43
C PHE A 98 9.65 8.69 9.80
N GLN A 99 8.72 7.75 9.92
CA GLN A 99 8.52 6.93 11.12
C GLN A 99 9.62 5.87 11.25
N GLY A 100 10.80 6.27 11.70
CA GLY A 100 11.93 5.39 11.89
C GLY A 100 12.52 4.88 10.56
N ARG A 101 13.01 3.63 10.57
CA ARG A 101 13.56 2.98 9.36
C ARG A 101 12.43 2.48 8.46
N TYR A 102 12.70 2.38 7.15
CA TYR A 102 11.81 1.69 6.23
C TYR A 102 11.56 0.24 6.67
N TYR A 103 10.36 -0.25 6.42
CA TYR A 103 10.02 -1.67 6.50
C TYR A 103 10.46 -2.37 5.20
N SER A 104 10.89 -3.63 5.28
CA SER A 104 11.19 -4.43 4.10
C SER A 104 10.78 -5.88 4.32
N ASP A 105 10.13 -6.47 3.34
CA ASP A 105 9.82 -7.89 3.27
C ASP A 105 10.44 -8.51 2.02
N CYS A 106 10.85 -9.80 2.10
CA CYS A 106 11.52 -10.50 1.03
C CYS A 106 10.49 -11.06 0.04
N VAL A 107 10.69 -10.84 -1.24
CA VAL A 107 9.85 -11.37 -2.32
C VAL A 107 10.54 -12.61 -2.89
N GLU A 108 10.23 -13.79 -2.34
CA GLU A 108 11.00 -15.02 -2.59
C GLU A 108 10.42 -15.89 -3.71
N THR A 109 9.16 -15.66 -4.12
CA THR A 109 8.49 -16.48 -5.13
C THR A 109 7.84 -15.61 -6.20
N GLU A 110 7.68 -16.17 -7.39
CA GLU A 110 7.00 -15.50 -8.50
C GLU A 110 5.53 -15.19 -8.14
N GLU A 111 4.85 -16.08 -7.44
CA GLU A 111 3.50 -15.85 -6.97
C GLU A 111 3.42 -14.64 -6.04
N TYR A 112 4.36 -14.54 -5.08
CA TYR A 112 4.44 -13.39 -4.18
C TYR A 112 4.76 -12.09 -4.93
N TYR A 113 5.64 -12.16 -5.95
CA TYR A 113 5.97 -11.03 -6.82
C TYR A 113 4.71 -10.45 -7.48
N TRP A 114 3.92 -11.30 -8.15
CA TRP A 114 2.71 -10.84 -8.84
C TRP A 114 1.63 -10.33 -7.88
N CYS A 115 1.43 -10.99 -6.77
CA CYS A 115 0.53 -10.52 -5.72
C CYS A 115 0.98 -9.17 -5.16
N CYS A 116 2.28 -9.00 -4.88
CA CYS A 116 2.85 -7.75 -4.35
C CYS A 116 2.73 -6.60 -5.36
N LEU A 117 3.02 -6.84 -6.64
CA LEU A 117 2.85 -5.87 -7.71
C LEU A 117 1.40 -5.38 -7.79
N ARG A 118 0.44 -6.31 -7.84
CA ARG A 118 -1.00 -6.00 -7.84
C ARG A 118 -1.41 -5.22 -6.60
N TYR A 119 -0.94 -5.64 -5.43
CA TYR A 119 -1.19 -4.96 -4.17
C TYR A 119 -0.72 -3.50 -4.20
N ILE A 120 0.52 -3.26 -4.64
CA ILE A 120 1.12 -1.91 -4.74
C ILE A 120 0.29 -1.03 -5.68
N HIS A 121 -0.05 -1.56 -6.85
CA HIS A 121 -0.83 -0.84 -7.85
C HIS A 121 -2.26 -0.51 -7.39
N ASN A 122 -2.90 -1.39 -6.61
CA ASN A 122 -4.26 -1.21 -6.14
C ASN A 122 -4.39 -0.34 -4.88
N ASN A 123 -3.28 0.12 -4.27
CA ASN A 123 -3.35 0.98 -3.09
C ASN A 123 -4.26 2.20 -3.25
N PRO A 124 -4.19 2.99 -4.35
CA PRO A 124 -5.06 4.14 -4.54
C PRO A 124 -6.53 3.74 -4.80
N VAL A 125 -6.78 2.55 -5.35
CA VAL A 125 -8.14 2.03 -5.57
C VAL A 125 -8.78 1.63 -4.24
N LYS A 126 -8.02 1.01 -3.34
CA LYS A 126 -8.49 0.57 -2.02
C LYS A 126 -9.04 1.70 -1.15
N ILE A 127 -8.52 2.91 -1.32
CA ILE A 127 -8.99 4.11 -0.60
C ILE A 127 -9.90 4.99 -1.45
N ASN A 128 -10.42 4.46 -2.57
CA ASN A 128 -11.32 5.15 -3.51
C ASN A 128 -10.75 6.47 -4.09
N LEU A 129 -9.44 6.59 -4.20
CA LEU A 129 -8.78 7.75 -4.80
C LEU A 129 -8.93 7.75 -6.33
N VAL A 130 -8.93 6.57 -6.93
CA VAL A 130 -9.19 6.30 -8.35
C VAL A 130 -9.98 5.01 -8.50
N THR A 131 -10.65 4.83 -9.65
CA THR A 131 -11.41 3.60 -9.95
C THR A 131 -10.49 2.51 -10.50
N ARG A 132 -9.47 2.87 -11.27
CA ARG A 132 -8.52 1.95 -11.90
C ARG A 132 -7.10 2.32 -11.47
N PRO A 133 -6.22 1.34 -11.18
CA PRO A 133 -4.88 1.61 -10.65
C PRO A 133 -4.01 2.47 -11.58
N PHE A 134 -4.19 2.36 -12.88
CA PHE A 134 -3.42 3.11 -13.87
C PHE A 134 -3.92 4.56 -14.08
N ASP A 135 -5.05 4.95 -13.49
CA ASP A 135 -5.48 6.35 -13.46
C ASP A 135 -4.73 7.17 -12.40
N TYR A 136 -3.96 6.50 -11.52
CA TYR A 136 -3.17 7.19 -10.52
C TYR A 136 -1.74 7.43 -11.00
N VAL A 137 -1.44 8.67 -11.36
CA VAL A 137 -0.16 9.08 -11.99
C VAL A 137 1.09 8.92 -11.11
N PHE A 138 0.94 8.73 -9.80
CA PHE A 138 2.04 8.50 -8.87
C PHE A 138 2.22 7.02 -8.52
N SER A 139 1.91 6.15 -9.47
CA SER A 139 2.06 4.70 -9.38
C SER A 139 2.67 4.15 -10.67
N SER A 140 3.50 3.12 -10.53
CA SER A 140 4.04 2.39 -11.68
C SER A 140 2.97 1.77 -12.57
N ALA A 141 1.75 1.55 -12.08
CA ALA A 141 0.64 1.11 -12.91
C ALA A 141 0.38 2.06 -14.09
N SER A 142 0.52 3.38 -13.88
CA SER A 142 0.36 4.37 -14.94
C SER A 142 1.51 4.32 -15.96
N GLU A 143 2.75 4.05 -15.54
CA GLU A 143 3.89 3.89 -16.45
C GLU A 143 3.70 2.68 -17.38
N TYR A 144 3.27 1.56 -16.81
CA TYR A 144 2.99 0.34 -17.57
C TYR A 144 1.85 0.53 -18.59
N TYR A 145 0.86 1.35 -18.24
CA TYR A 145 -0.28 1.65 -19.09
C TYR A 145 0.06 2.64 -20.21
N SER A 146 0.71 3.76 -19.87
CA SER A 146 0.99 4.87 -20.81
C SER A 146 2.25 4.66 -21.64
N GLU A 147 2.94 3.52 -21.47
CA GLU A 147 4.20 3.20 -22.13
C GLU A 147 5.32 4.23 -21.87
N THR A 148 5.16 5.04 -20.82
CA THR A 148 6.20 5.94 -20.33
C THR A 148 7.03 5.23 -19.27
N ARG A 149 8.32 5.51 -19.21
CA ARG A 149 9.23 4.92 -18.23
C ARG A 149 9.91 6.04 -17.46
N GLU A 150 9.42 6.28 -16.24
CA GLU A 150 10.00 7.27 -15.33
C GLU A 150 10.97 6.66 -14.33
N LEU A 151 10.55 5.57 -13.67
CA LEU A 151 11.30 4.89 -12.61
C LEU A 151 11.45 3.39 -12.85
N ILE A 152 10.54 2.77 -13.60
CA ILE A 152 10.51 1.33 -13.83
C ILE A 152 11.70 0.91 -14.69
N ASP A 153 12.37 -0.14 -14.24
CA ASP A 153 13.46 -0.78 -14.98
C ASP A 153 12.97 -1.40 -16.29
N GLU A 154 13.81 -1.36 -17.32
CA GLU A 154 13.48 -1.86 -18.65
C GLU A 154 13.14 -3.35 -18.66
N ALA A 155 13.88 -4.16 -17.92
CA ALA A 155 13.64 -5.60 -17.83
C ALA A 155 12.28 -5.90 -17.20
N SER A 156 11.92 -5.14 -16.15
CA SER A 156 10.61 -5.25 -15.49
C SER A 156 9.46 -4.87 -16.42
N TYR A 157 9.66 -3.81 -17.18
CA TYR A 157 8.68 -3.37 -18.18
C TYR A 157 8.46 -4.45 -19.24
N HIS A 158 9.53 -5.00 -19.79
CA HIS A 158 9.43 -6.10 -20.78
C HIS A 158 8.78 -7.35 -20.21
N MET A 159 9.09 -7.74 -18.98
CA MET A 159 8.47 -8.89 -18.31
C MET A 159 6.95 -8.70 -18.18
N LEU A 160 6.49 -7.50 -17.81
CA LEU A 160 5.06 -7.20 -17.76
C LEU A 160 4.40 -7.25 -19.14
N LYS A 161 5.02 -6.66 -20.16
CA LYS A 161 4.49 -6.67 -21.54
C LYS A 161 4.45 -8.08 -22.13
N THR A 162 5.36 -8.94 -21.74
CA THR A 162 5.33 -10.36 -22.14
C THR A 162 4.19 -11.12 -21.47
N ARG A 163 3.87 -10.79 -20.21
CA ARG A 163 2.79 -11.44 -19.46
C ARG A 163 1.40 -10.95 -19.86
N PHE A 164 1.26 -9.64 -20.11
CA PHE A 164 -0.02 -9.01 -20.43
C PHE A 164 0.04 -8.45 -21.85
N HIS A 165 -0.66 -9.12 -22.77
CA HIS A 165 -0.61 -8.78 -24.20
C HIS A 165 -1.39 -7.51 -24.54
N ASN A 166 -2.34 -7.13 -23.70
CA ASN A 166 -3.20 -5.98 -23.89
C ASN A 166 -3.62 -5.37 -22.53
N ILE A 167 -4.32 -4.25 -22.59
CA ILE A 167 -4.76 -3.52 -21.39
C ILE A 167 -5.87 -4.25 -20.62
N GLU A 168 -6.70 -5.01 -21.31
CA GLU A 168 -7.78 -5.79 -20.72
C GLU A 168 -7.22 -6.92 -19.85
N ASP A 169 -6.17 -7.60 -20.29
CA ASP A 169 -5.45 -8.62 -19.52
C ASP A 169 -4.83 -8.01 -18.25
N PHE A 170 -4.17 -6.85 -18.41
CA PHE A 170 -3.57 -6.13 -17.29
C PHE A 170 -4.64 -5.63 -16.30
N TRP A 171 -5.76 -5.13 -16.80
CA TRP A 171 -6.90 -4.73 -15.96
C TRP A 171 -7.55 -5.94 -15.28
N GLY A 172 -7.76 -7.03 -16.03
CA GLY A 172 -8.29 -8.28 -15.50
C GLY A 172 -7.44 -8.83 -14.35
N PHE A 173 -6.11 -8.75 -14.47
CA PHE A 173 -5.18 -9.11 -13.40
C PHE A 173 -5.36 -8.25 -12.14
N HIS A 174 -5.53 -6.93 -12.27
CA HIS A 174 -5.71 -6.03 -11.12
C HIS A 174 -7.07 -6.17 -10.44
N ARG A 175 -8.07 -6.70 -11.12
CA ARG A 175 -9.40 -6.98 -10.55
C ARG A 175 -9.48 -8.29 -9.76
N GLN A 176 -8.47 -9.15 -9.85
CA GLN A 176 -8.48 -10.40 -9.08
C GLN A 176 -8.43 -10.10 -7.59
N PHE A 177 -9.17 -10.91 -6.83
CA PHE A 177 -9.19 -10.78 -5.37
C PHE A 177 -7.81 -11.07 -4.78
N GLU A 178 -7.35 -10.20 -3.87
CA GLU A 178 -6.08 -10.38 -3.17
C GLU A 178 -6.25 -11.32 -1.99
N GLN A 179 -5.70 -12.53 -2.10
CA GLN A 179 -5.75 -13.53 -1.02
C GLN A 179 -4.66 -13.32 0.04
N LYS A 180 -3.59 -12.59 -0.28
CA LYS A 180 -2.47 -12.36 0.64
C LYS A 180 -2.63 -11.00 1.34
N SER A 181 -2.58 -11.03 2.66
CA SER A 181 -2.41 -9.82 3.48
C SER A 181 -0.97 -9.37 3.38
N PHE A 182 -0.72 -8.31 2.60
CA PHE A 182 0.56 -7.61 2.66
C PHE A 182 0.55 -6.74 3.91
N LEU A 183 1.57 -6.87 4.72
CA LEU A 183 1.74 -6.08 5.93
C LEU A 183 2.03 -4.60 5.56
N ASP A 184 0.96 -3.88 5.35
CA ASP A 184 0.92 -2.53 5.92
C ASP A 184 1.14 -2.71 7.43
N THR A 185 1.68 -1.76 8.15
CA THR A 185 1.90 -1.96 9.59
C THR A 185 0.61 -2.53 10.20
N VAL A 186 0.72 -3.32 11.28
CA VAL A 186 -0.44 -3.87 12.05
C VAL A 186 -1.53 -2.82 12.29
N GLU A 187 -1.15 -1.55 12.34
CA GLU A 187 -2.04 -0.39 12.48
C GLU A 187 -2.80 -0.05 11.19
N ASP A 188 -2.20 -0.21 10.01
CA ASP A 188 -2.89 0.05 8.73
C ASP A 188 -3.85 -1.04 8.39
N GLU A 189 -3.46 -2.28 8.67
CA GLU A 189 -4.36 -3.42 8.59
C GLU A 189 -5.57 -3.22 9.52
N ARG A 190 -5.34 -2.66 10.71
CA ARG A 190 -6.41 -2.32 11.64
C ARG A 190 -7.33 -1.23 11.08
N ILE A 191 -6.78 -0.11 10.60
CA ILE A 191 -7.56 1.00 10.04
C ILE A 191 -8.33 0.53 8.80
N HIS A 192 -7.69 -0.22 7.92
CA HIS A 192 -8.30 -0.74 6.72
C HIS A 192 -9.42 -1.75 7.02
N ASN A 193 -9.21 -2.62 8.00
CA ASN A 193 -10.24 -3.56 8.44
C ASN A 193 -11.39 -2.85 9.16
N SER A 194 -11.12 -1.80 9.93
CA SER A 194 -12.17 -0.97 10.54
C SER A 194 -13.01 -0.27 9.47
N GLU A 195 -12.39 0.28 8.43
CA GLU A 195 -13.09 0.92 7.31
C GLU A 195 -13.96 -0.08 6.53
N ARG A 196 -13.45 -1.28 6.26
CA ARG A 196 -14.22 -2.35 5.62
C ARG A 196 -15.44 -2.77 6.45
N VAL A 197 -15.24 -2.94 7.77
CA VAL A 197 -16.37 -3.25 8.67
C VAL A 197 -17.40 -2.13 8.67
N ARG A 198 -16.96 -0.86 8.63
CA ARG A 198 -17.85 0.30 8.55
C ARG A 198 -18.69 0.31 7.26
N ILE A 199 -18.05 0.12 6.11
CA ILE A 199 -18.74 0.06 4.82
C ILE A 199 -19.77 -1.09 4.80
N LEU A 200 -19.40 -2.25 5.33
CA LEU A 200 -20.30 -3.39 5.41
C LEU A 200 -21.48 -3.15 6.34
N VAL A 201 -21.27 -2.54 7.51
CA VAL A 201 -22.38 -2.26 8.42
C VAL A 201 -23.33 -1.22 7.83
N GLU A 202 -22.83 -0.18 7.17
CA GLU A 202 -23.66 0.81 6.45
C GLU A 202 -24.52 0.14 5.36
N LYS A 203 -23.92 -0.79 4.59
CA LYS A 203 -24.65 -1.60 3.60
C LYS A 203 -25.79 -2.40 4.25
N TYR A 204 -25.50 -3.14 5.33
CA TYR A 204 -26.51 -3.94 6.04
C TYR A 204 -27.61 -3.09 6.68
N MET A 205 -27.26 -1.93 7.23
CA MET A 205 -28.23 -0.97 7.76
C MET A 205 -29.17 -0.48 6.67
N PHE A 206 -28.61 -0.10 5.52
CA PHE A 206 -29.40 0.37 4.38
C PHE A 206 -30.33 -0.73 3.82
N GLU A 207 -29.80 -1.93 3.56
CA GLU A 207 -30.54 -3.05 2.99
C GLU A 207 -31.66 -3.56 3.91
N ASN A 208 -31.50 -3.45 5.23
CA ASN A 208 -32.45 -3.94 6.22
C ASN A 208 -33.26 -2.82 6.92
N GLN A 209 -33.12 -1.56 6.47
CA GLN A 209 -33.78 -0.39 7.04
C GLN A 209 -33.56 -0.24 8.56
N ILE A 210 -32.31 -0.45 8.98
CA ILE A 210 -31.85 -0.37 10.37
C ILE A 210 -31.20 1.01 10.57
N GLU A 211 -31.64 1.76 11.60
CA GLU A 211 -31.13 3.10 11.91
C GLU A 211 -29.97 3.09 12.94
N ASP A 212 -29.82 2.00 13.71
CA ASP A 212 -28.79 1.88 14.74
C ASP A 212 -27.88 0.69 14.49
N VAL A 213 -26.58 0.97 14.48
CA VAL A 213 -25.52 -0.02 14.28
C VAL A 213 -25.63 -1.20 15.27
N GLN A 214 -26.00 -0.94 16.53
CA GLN A 214 -26.11 -2.00 17.53
C GLN A 214 -27.24 -2.98 17.21
N THR A 215 -28.25 -2.53 16.47
CA THR A 215 -29.38 -3.37 16.04
C THR A 215 -28.92 -4.45 15.05
N VAL A 216 -27.90 -4.19 14.23
CA VAL A 216 -27.28 -5.19 13.33
C VAL A 216 -26.74 -6.39 14.12
N LEU A 217 -26.23 -6.15 15.33
CA LEU A 217 -25.69 -7.19 16.21
C LEU A 217 -26.76 -7.90 17.06
N THR A 218 -28.00 -7.45 17.07
CA THR A 218 -29.09 -8.03 17.88
C THR A 218 -30.03 -8.92 17.08
N ILE A 219 -30.22 -8.67 15.78
CA ILE A 219 -31.10 -9.46 14.93
C ILE A 219 -30.37 -10.72 14.43
N GLY A 220 -30.69 -11.89 14.95
CA GLY A 220 -29.94 -13.15 14.79
C GLY A 220 -29.47 -13.45 13.36
N LYS A 221 -30.40 -13.50 12.38
CA LYS A 221 -30.05 -13.80 10.97
C LYS A 221 -29.19 -12.72 10.33
N ILE A 222 -29.45 -11.44 10.61
CA ILE A 222 -28.68 -10.30 10.09
C ILE A 222 -27.27 -10.33 10.69
N LYS A 223 -27.16 -10.53 12.00
CA LYS A 223 -25.89 -10.68 12.72
C LYS A 223 -25.02 -11.78 12.11
N GLU A 224 -25.59 -12.98 11.93
CA GLU A 224 -24.87 -14.14 11.39
C GLU A 224 -24.32 -13.85 9.98
N SER A 225 -25.16 -13.36 9.08
CA SER A 225 -24.76 -13.00 7.70
C SER A 225 -23.72 -11.89 7.68
N PHE A 226 -23.92 -10.85 8.46
CA PHE A 226 -22.98 -9.73 8.58
C PHE A 226 -21.61 -10.17 9.12
N LEU A 227 -21.58 -10.94 10.21
CA LEU A 227 -20.33 -11.44 10.79
C LEU A 227 -19.60 -12.39 9.84
N MET A 228 -20.33 -13.21 9.10
CA MET A 228 -19.75 -14.12 8.11
C MET A 228 -19.09 -13.31 6.97
N GLU A 229 -19.78 -12.35 6.38
CA GLU A 229 -19.23 -11.48 5.32
C GLU A 229 -18.04 -10.64 5.83
N CYS A 230 -18.12 -10.10 7.05
CA CYS A 230 -17.00 -9.40 7.65
C CYS A 230 -15.76 -10.28 7.86
N LYS A 231 -15.95 -11.54 8.29
CA LYS A 231 -14.84 -12.50 8.44
C LYS A 231 -14.20 -12.81 7.10
N ASP A 232 -15.00 -13.06 6.08
CA ASP A 232 -14.51 -13.38 4.73
C ASP A 232 -13.71 -12.22 4.14
N VAL A 233 -14.18 -10.98 4.34
CA VAL A 233 -13.55 -9.78 3.78
C VAL A 233 -12.34 -9.30 4.57
N THR A 234 -12.33 -9.48 5.92
CA THR A 234 -11.30 -8.90 6.79
C THR A 234 -10.37 -9.93 7.44
N GLY A 235 -10.76 -11.20 7.49
CA GLY A 235 -10.05 -12.24 8.26
C GLY A 235 -10.12 -12.04 9.79
N LEU A 236 -10.92 -11.09 10.28
CA LEU A 236 -11.02 -10.78 11.70
C LEU A 236 -11.90 -11.81 12.45
N SER A 237 -11.62 -12.01 13.73
CA SER A 237 -12.53 -12.76 14.61
C SER A 237 -13.78 -11.92 14.95
N GLU A 238 -14.90 -12.58 15.24
CA GLU A 238 -16.17 -11.92 15.64
C GLU A 238 -15.97 -10.89 16.73
N ARG A 239 -15.23 -11.26 17.78
CA ARG A 239 -14.91 -10.35 18.91
C ARG A 239 -14.22 -9.07 18.45
N LYS A 240 -13.32 -9.14 17.45
CA LYS A 240 -12.66 -7.95 16.90
C LYS A 240 -13.62 -7.10 16.08
N ILE A 241 -14.48 -7.74 15.27
CA ILE A 241 -15.52 -7.05 14.47
C ILE A 241 -16.49 -6.33 15.40
N GLU A 242 -17.03 -7.00 16.41
CA GLU A 242 -17.92 -6.39 17.40
C GLU A 242 -17.25 -5.23 18.16
N ASN A 243 -15.96 -5.34 18.45
CA ASN A 243 -15.23 -4.25 19.10
C ASN A 243 -15.09 -3.02 18.19
N ILE A 244 -14.82 -3.20 16.90
CA ILE A 244 -14.78 -2.11 15.91
C ILE A 244 -16.13 -1.38 15.88
N LEU A 245 -17.25 -2.11 15.77
CA LEU A 245 -18.57 -1.52 15.78
C LEU A 245 -18.87 -0.72 17.04
N LYS A 246 -18.44 -1.21 18.20
CA LYS A 246 -18.64 -0.52 19.49
C LYS A 246 -17.78 0.74 19.66
N THR A 247 -16.59 0.78 19.06
CA THR A 247 -15.60 1.86 19.31
C THR A 247 -15.56 2.89 18.21
N GLU A 248 -15.71 2.48 16.95
CA GLU A 248 -15.43 3.32 15.78
C GLU A 248 -16.69 3.67 14.97
N CYS A 249 -17.81 2.95 15.17
CA CYS A 249 -19.08 3.22 14.49
C CYS A 249 -20.12 3.91 15.40
N LYS A 250 -19.70 4.56 16.48
CA LYS A 250 -20.58 5.37 17.32
C LYS A 250 -20.88 6.70 16.61
N GLY A 251 -21.98 6.76 15.87
CA GLY A 251 -22.45 8.00 15.23
C GLY A 251 -22.65 7.88 13.71
N VAL A 252 -22.78 6.65 13.20
CA VAL A 252 -23.35 6.36 11.89
C VAL A 252 -24.85 6.19 12.02
#